data_abd73674d78f070c941e00d58c310fe6
#
_entry.id   abd73674d78f070c941e00d58c310fe6
#
_cell.length_a   1.000
_cell.length_b   1.000
_cell.length_c   1.000
_cell.angle_alpha   90.00
_cell.angle_beta   90.00
_cell.angle_gamma   90.00
#
_symmetry.space_group_name_H-M   'P 1'
#
loop_
_entity.id
_entity.type
_entity.pdbx_description
1 polymer ?
#
loop_
_entity_poly.entity_id
_entity_poly.type
_entity_poly.pdbx_seq_one_letter_code
_entity_poly.pdbx_strand_id
1 'polypeptide(L)'
;ISKIAHDYPQIIKRLIYVAPAGFHNTKMSPDNSKVTKSDIKKFIKKNYKTIASGQMEDFKDPSKFKGWDTKYEQLLAYKGFARALISTTRNNYSLDEINQVIGMSSLKQYAIWGDSDNVLPLDKVKIKISSIMPKLKLFVIKDSGHLPNKEQVDDFNDVFFNKILNDRND
;
A
#
# COMPACT_ATOMS: atom_id res chain seq x y z
N ILE A 1 5.36 3.63 6.42
CA ILE A 1 6.23 4.82 6.23
C ILE A 1 5.71 6.05 6.96
N SER A 2 4.38 6.31 7.03
CA SER A 2 3.79 7.48 7.73
C SER A 2 4.28 7.60 9.17
N LYS A 3 4.25 6.51 9.95
CA LYS A 3 4.71 6.53 11.34
C LYS A 3 6.18 6.96 11.48
N ILE A 4 7.05 6.49 10.58
CA ILE A 4 8.47 6.89 10.58
C ILE A 4 8.61 8.36 10.22
N ALA A 5 7.88 8.84 9.22
CA ALA A 5 7.93 10.25 8.82
C ALA A 5 7.37 11.19 9.89
N HIS A 6 6.41 10.74 10.67
CA HIS A 6 5.86 11.47 11.81
C HIS A 6 6.86 11.55 12.97
N ASP A 7 7.47 10.41 13.35
CA ASP A 7 8.33 10.32 14.54
C ASP A 7 9.75 10.87 14.29
N TYR A 8 10.23 10.78 13.03
CA TYR A 8 11.59 11.15 12.64
C TYR A 8 11.62 12.02 11.38
N PRO A 9 10.89 13.16 11.34
CA PRO A 9 10.79 13.98 10.13
C PRO A 9 12.15 14.50 9.64
N GLN A 10 13.11 14.69 10.54
CA GLN A 10 14.44 15.21 10.23
C GLN A 10 15.31 14.32 9.35
N ILE A 11 15.00 13.03 9.24
CA ILE A 11 15.74 12.09 8.38
C ILE A 11 15.02 11.82 7.05
N ILE A 12 13.84 12.39 6.84
CA ILE A 12 13.01 12.15 5.67
C ILE A 12 13.09 13.33 4.72
N LYS A 13 13.62 13.12 3.52
CA LYS A 13 13.64 14.15 2.47
C LYS A 13 12.29 14.27 1.76
N ARG A 14 11.65 13.13 1.49
CA ARG A 14 10.35 13.06 0.82
C ARG A 14 9.63 11.78 1.16
N LEU A 15 8.32 11.81 1.07
CA LEU A 15 7.45 10.68 1.33
C LEU A 15 6.72 10.29 0.04
N ILE A 16 6.87 9.05 -0.40
CA ILE A 16 6.30 8.55 -1.63
C ILE A 16 5.42 7.35 -1.32
N TYR A 17 4.14 7.46 -1.60
CA TYR A 17 3.15 6.40 -1.48
C TYR A 17 2.92 5.76 -2.86
N VAL A 18 2.83 4.44 -2.92
CA VAL A 18 2.41 3.70 -4.12
C VAL A 18 1.21 2.86 -3.74
N ALA A 19 0.04 3.22 -4.23
CA ALA A 19 -1.26 2.59 -3.95
C ALA A 19 -1.41 2.16 -2.47
N PRO A 20 -1.27 3.06 -1.49
CA PRO A 20 -1.13 2.70 -0.08
C PRO A 20 -2.47 2.39 0.58
N ALA A 21 -2.55 1.30 1.34
CA ALA A 21 -3.73 0.93 2.13
C ALA A 21 -4.06 1.91 3.27
N GLY A 22 -3.10 2.78 3.66
CA GLY A 22 -3.22 3.61 4.87
C GLY A 22 -4.27 4.72 4.83
N PHE A 23 -4.92 4.95 3.68
CA PHE A 23 -6.01 5.94 3.55
C PHE A 23 -7.41 5.32 3.62
N HIS A 24 -7.52 4.01 3.62
CA HIS A 24 -8.81 3.34 3.80
C HIS A 24 -9.27 3.41 5.25
N ASN A 25 -10.59 3.31 5.45
CA ASN A 25 -11.15 3.26 6.79
C ASN A 25 -10.73 1.98 7.48
N THR A 26 -10.06 2.13 8.61
CA THR A 26 -9.54 1.03 9.43
C THR A 26 -10.02 1.20 10.87
N LYS A 27 -9.72 0.22 11.72
CA LYS A 27 -10.02 0.33 13.16
C LYS A 27 -9.31 1.53 13.78
N MET A 28 -9.95 2.15 14.77
CA MET A 28 -9.35 3.28 15.51
C MET A 28 -8.20 2.84 16.41
N SER A 29 -8.18 1.58 16.83
CA SER A 29 -7.12 1.03 17.68
C SER A 29 -6.77 -0.40 17.25
N PRO A 30 -5.50 -0.81 17.41
CA PRO A 30 -5.07 -2.17 17.11
C PRO A 30 -5.66 -3.19 18.10
N ASP A 31 -5.84 -4.42 17.62
CA ASP A 31 -6.10 -5.57 18.47
C ASP A 31 -4.76 -6.17 18.93
N ASN A 32 -4.33 -5.83 20.12
CA ASN A 32 -3.04 -6.25 20.68
C ASN A 32 -3.00 -7.74 21.11
N SER A 33 -4.00 -8.55 20.74
CA SER A 33 -4.02 -9.97 21.08
C SER A 33 -2.89 -10.74 20.38
N LYS A 34 -2.25 -11.65 21.14
CA LYS A 34 -1.18 -12.51 20.59
C LYS A 34 -1.74 -13.49 19.57
N VAL A 35 -1.02 -13.65 18.46
CA VAL A 35 -1.35 -14.66 17.45
C VAL A 35 -0.98 -16.04 17.97
N THR A 36 -1.98 -16.91 18.17
CA THR A 36 -1.81 -18.27 18.69
C THR A 36 -1.54 -19.29 17.58
N LYS A 37 -1.07 -20.49 17.96
CA LYS A 37 -0.95 -21.62 17.04
C LYS A 37 -2.30 -22.01 16.43
N SER A 38 -3.41 -21.89 17.19
CA SER A 38 -4.77 -22.15 16.73
C SER A 38 -5.17 -21.18 15.61
N ASP A 39 -4.90 -19.88 15.79
CA ASP A 39 -5.18 -18.86 14.78
C ASP A 39 -4.46 -19.15 13.47
N ILE A 40 -3.17 -19.50 13.55
CA ILE A 40 -2.36 -19.88 12.39
C ILE A 40 -2.96 -21.06 11.64
N LYS A 41 -3.33 -22.15 12.36
CA LYS A 41 -3.95 -23.34 11.75
C LYS A 41 -5.27 -22.98 11.06
N LYS A 42 -6.13 -22.21 11.71
CA LYS A 42 -7.42 -21.75 11.14
C LYS A 42 -7.19 -20.90 9.90
N PHE A 43 -6.24 -19.96 9.95
CA PHE A 43 -5.90 -19.07 8.83
C PHE A 43 -5.42 -19.87 7.62
N ILE A 44 -4.47 -20.80 7.82
CA ILE A 44 -3.94 -21.66 6.75
C ILE A 44 -5.05 -22.47 6.11
N LYS A 45 -5.88 -23.15 6.93
CA LYS A 45 -6.99 -23.97 6.44
C LYS A 45 -7.98 -23.15 5.59
N LYS A 46 -8.23 -21.90 5.98
CA LYS A 46 -9.22 -21.05 5.31
C LYS A 46 -8.67 -20.38 4.04
N ASN A 47 -7.43 -19.94 4.06
CA ASN A 47 -6.96 -18.95 3.08
C ASN A 47 -5.91 -19.49 2.10
N TYR A 48 -5.08 -20.49 2.47
CA TYR A 48 -3.94 -20.88 1.62
C TYR A 48 -4.30 -21.43 0.25
N LYS A 49 -5.53 -21.91 0.04
CA LYS A 49 -5.98 -22.39 -1.28
C LYS A 49 -6.24 -21.27 -2.28
N THR A 50 -6.53 -20.07 -1.80
CA THR A 50 -7.01 -18.96 -2.65
C THR A 50 -6.19 -17.68 -2.52
N ILE A 51 -5.31 -17.58 -1.50
CA ILE A 51 -4.59 -16.34 -1.23
C ILE A 51 -3.59 -15.98 -2.36
N ALA A 52 -2.98 -16.98 -2.98
CA ALA A 52 -2.04 -16.75 -4.08
C ALA A 52 -2.78 -16.34 -5.35
N SER A 53 -3.84 -17.07 -5.73
CA SER A 53 -4.66 -16.72 -6.89
C SER A 53 -5.35 -15.36 -6.73
N GLY A 54 -5.72 -14.98 -5.51
CA GLY A 54 -6.26 -13.66 -5.20
C GLY A 54 -5.31 -12.50 -5.51
N GLN A 55 -3.98 -12.75 -5.54
CA GLN A 55 -3.00 -11.73 -5.93
C GLN A 55 -3.08 -11.34 -7.41
N MET A 56 -3.80 -12.10 -8.23
CA MET A 56 -4.04 -11.75 -9.63
C MET A 56 -5.00 -10.56 -9.76
N GLU A 57 -5.81 -10.28 -8.74
CA GLU A 57 -6.71 -9.11 -8.67
C GLU A 57 -5.94 -7.79 -8.54
N ASP A 58 -4.64 -7.84 -8.19
CA ASP A 58 -3.76 -6.67 -8.13
C ASP A 58 -3.57 -6.03 -9.53
N PHE A 59 -3.77 -6.79 -10.61
CA PHE A 59 -3.55 -6.34 -11.97
C PHE A 59 -4.87 -5.93 -12.65
N LYS A 60 -4.80 -4.88 -13.47
CA LYS A 60 -5.89 -4.53 -14.38
C LYS A 60 -6.13 -5.63 -15.41
N ASP A 61 -5.04 -6.17 -15.98
CA ASP A 61 -5.06 -7.30 -16.93
C ASP A 61 -4.21 -8.47 -16.40
N PRO A 62 -4.79 -9.36 -15.58
CA PRO A 62 -4.08 -10.50 -15.02
C PRO A 62 -3.46 -11.43 -16.08
N SER A 63 -4.00 -11.47 -17.28
CA SER A 63 -3.53 -12.37 -18.35
C SER A 63 -2.08 -12.10 -18.77
N LYS A 64 -1.60 -10.87 -18.58
CA LYS A 64 -0.23 -10.43 -18.87
C LYS A 64 0.78 -10.86 -17.81
N PHE A 65 0.31 -11.29 -16.64
CA PHE A 65 1.15 -11.60 -15.47
C PHE A 65 1.04 -13.06 -15.03
N LYS A 66 0.91 -13.97 -16.01
CA LYS A 66 0.85 -15.42 -15.76
C LYS A 66 2.02 -15.88 -14.90
N GLY A 67 1.72 -16.68 -13.87
CA GLY A 67 2.72 -17.20 -12.92
C GLY A 67 3.05 -16.25 -11.76
N TRP A 68 2.38 -15.10 -11.65
CA TRP A 68 2.50 -14.23 -10.48
C TRP A 68 1.98 -14.90 -9.21
N ASP A 69 0.82 -15.54 -9.31
CA ASP A 69 0.24 -16.40 -8.28
C ASP A 69 1.19 -17.52 -7.83
N THR A 70 1.81 -18.23 -8.78
CA THR A 70 2.79 -19.27 -8.50
C THR A 70 4.02 -18.74 -7.75
N LYS A 71 4.50 -17.53 -8.09
CA LYS A 71 5.56 -16.88 -7.32
C LYS A 71 5.13 -16.55 -5.90
N TYR A 72 3.88 -16.10 -5.74
CA TYR A 72 3.33 -15.80 -4.42
C TYR A 72 3.16 -17.05 -3.57
N GLU A 73 2.76 -18.20 -4.16
CA GLU A 73 2.66 -19.48 -3.46
C GLU A 73 3.94 -19.87 -2.73
N GLN A 74 5.10 -19.53 -3.29
CA GLN A 74 6.39 -19.79 -2.64
C GLN A 74 6.51 -19.08 -1.29
N LEU A 75 5.89 -17.91 -1.13
CA LEU A 75 5.90 -17.16 0.13
C LEU A 75 5.08 -17.86 1.22
N LEU A 76 4.06 -18.63 0.85
CA LEU A 76 3.21 -19.34 1.80
C LEU A 76 3.98 -20.41 2.58
N ALA A 77 5.08 -20.90 2.02
CA ALA A 77 5.95 -21.90 2.65
C ALA A 77 6.86 -21.30 3.75
N TYR A 78 7.04 -19.98 3.78
CA TYR A 78 7.92 -19.36 4.78
C TYR A 78 7.34 -19.48 6.19
N LYS A 79 8.18 -19.97 7.11
CA LYS A 79 7.83 -20.03 8.53
C LYS A 79 7.50 -18.61 9.05
N GLY A 80 6.31 -18.48 9.60
CA GLY A 80 5.85 -17.21 10.16
C GLY A 80 5.02 -16.35 9.21
N PHE A 81 4.91 -16.69 7.91
CA PHE A 81 4.13 -15.92 6.94
C PHE A 81 2.66 -15.73 7.39
N ALA A 82 1.96 -16.82 7.72
CA ALA A 82 0.59 -16.75 8.22
C ALA A 82 0.48 -15.92 9.51
N ARG A 83 1.46 -16.04 10.41
CA ARG A 83 1.50 -15.22 11.64
C ARG A 83 1.62 -13.75 11.31
N ALA A 84 2.49 -13.38 10.36
CA ALA A 84 2.68 -12.00 9.96
C ALA A 84 1.39 -11.40 9.39
N LEU A 85 0.70 -12.10 8.49
CA LEU A 85 -0.57 -11.65 7.92
C LEU A 85 -1.66 -11.44 8.99
N ILE A 86 -1.81 -12.42 9.91
CA ILE A 86 -2.78 -12.29 11.01
C ILE A 86 -2.42 -11.10 11.90
N SER A 87 -1.15 -10.95 12.26
CA SER A 87 -0.67 -9.87 13.10
C SER A 87 -0.89 -8.51 12.42
N THR A 88 -0.56 -8.39 11.13
CA THR A 88 -0.80 -7.17 10.35
C THR A 88 -2.26 -6.78 10.36
N THR A 89 -3.17 -7.73 10.11
CA THR A 89 -4.62 -7.48 10.11
C THR A 89 -5.11 -7.05 11.50
N ARG A 90 -4.63 -7.67 12.58
CA ARG A 90 -5.03 -7.33 13.95
C ARG A 90 -4.54 -5.95 14.38
N ASN A 91 -3.32 -5.59 13.96
CA ASN A 91 -2.67 -4.35 14.34
C ASN A 91 -2.84 -3.23 13.31
N ASN A 92 -3.63 -3.47 12.25
CA ASN A 92 -3.97 -2.42 11.31
C ASN A 92 -4.97 -1.45 11.94
N TYR A 93 -4.60 -0.18 12.01
CA TYR A 93 -5.40 0.90 12.59
C TYR A 93 -5.30 2.16 11.73
N SER A 94 -6.19 3.11 11.98
CA SER A 94 -6.20 4.38 11.23
C SER A 94 -4.90 5.15 11.43
N LEU A 95 -4.35 5.63 10.32
CA LEU A 95 -3.22 6.55 10.29
C LEU A 95 -3.66 7.99 9.99
N ASP A 96 -4.95 8.28 10.06
CA ASP A 96 -5.51 9.56 9.62
C ASP A 96 -4.92 10.74 10.38
N GLU A 97 -4.82 10.65 11.72
CA GLU A 97 -4.23 11.70 12.55
C GLU A 97 -2.75 11.91 12.21
N ILE A 98 -1.99 10.82 12.05
CA ILE A 98 -0.58 10.88 11.65
C ILE A 98 -0.44 11.49 10.26
N ASN A 99 -1.25 11.06 9.30
CA ASN A 99 -1.23 11.57 7.94
C ASN A 99 -1.64 13.05 7.89
N GLN A 100 -2.57 13.49 8.75
CA GLN A 100 -2.95 14.89 8.86
C GLN A 100 -1.79 15.77 9.34
N VAL A 101 -1.06 15.34 10.37
CA VAL A 101 0.14 16.04 10.85
C VAL A 101 1.19 16.14 9.73
N ILE A 102 1.45 15.03 9.03
CA ILE A 102 2.38 15.00 7.89
C ILE A 102 1.87 15.92 6.77
N GLY A 103 0.58 15.87 6.45
CA GLY A 103 -0.05 16.66 5.38
C GLY A 103 0.11 18.16 5.56
N MET A 104 0.16 18.63 6.80
CA MET A 104 0.37 20.04 7.15
C MET A 104 1.85 20.43 7.24
N SER A 105 2.76 19.47 7.30
CA SER A 105 4.19 19.71 7.42
C SER A 105 4.81 20.30 6.13
N SER A 106 6.10 20.66 6.19
CA SER A 106 6.90 21.05 5.01
C SER A 106 7.45 19.87 4.22
N LEU A 107 7.25 18.63 4.68
CA LEU A 107 7.75 17.44 4.02
C LEU A 107 7.13 17.29 2.63
N LYS A 108 7.95 17.05 1.61
CA LYS A 108 7.49 16.75 0.25
C LYS A 108 6.74 15.41 0.24
N GLN A 109 5.51 15.42 -0.27
CA GLN A 109 4.60 14.30 -0.21
C GLN A 109 4.07 13.97 -1.61
N TYR A 110 4.18 12.70 -2.00
CA TYR A 110 3.77 12.20 -3.31
C TYR A 110 2.98 10.92 -3.17
N ALA A 111 2.03 10.70 -4.08
CA ALA A 111 1.39 9.41 -4.26
C ALA A 111 1.34 9.04 -5.75
N ILE A 112 1.53 7.76 -6.04
CA ILE A 112 1.37 7.17 -7.36
C ILE A 112 0.27 6.12 -7.26
N TRP A 113 -0.69 6.14 -8.19
CA TRP A 113 -1.84 5.25 -8.18
C TRP A 113 -2.19 4.77 -9.58
N GLY A 114 -2.64 3.54 -9.75
CA GLY A 114 -3.23 3.08 -10.99
C GLY A 114 -4.68 3.58 -11.16
N ASP A 115 -5.07 3.97 -12.36
CA ASP A 115 -6.45 4.45 -12.62
C ASP A 115 -7.50 3.35 -12.50
N SER A 116 -7.08 2.11 -12.64
CA SER A 116 -7.91 0.91 -12.61
C SER A 116 -7.63 0.01 -11.40
N ASP A 117 -7.15 0.58 -10.30
CA ASP A 117 -6.88 -0.14 -9.05
C ASP A 117 -8.20 -0.61 -8.41
N ASN A 118 -8.49 -1.91 -8.55
CA ASN A 118 -9.68 -2.53 -7.98
C ASN A 118 -9.49 -3.01 -6.53
N VAL A 119 -8.24 -3.12 -6.07
CA VAL A 119 -7.90 -3.52 -4.70
C VAL A 119 -8.07 -2.34 -3.75
N LEU A 120 -7.52 -1.18 -4.15
CA LEU A 120 -7.59 0.07 -3.39
C LEU A 120 -8.06 1.21 -4.31
N PRO A 121 -9.34 1.24 -4.70
CA PRO A 121 -9.86 2.23 -5.63
C PRO A 121 -9.63 3.67 -5.16
N LEU A 122 -8.95 4.47 -6.00
CA LEU A 122 -8.58 5.84 -5.67
C LEU A 122 -9.80 6.74 -5.42
N ASP A 123 -10.87 6.55 -6.15
CA ASP A 123 -12.12 7.32 -6.02
C ASP A 123 -12.70 7.27 -4.61
N LYS A 124 -12.55 6.13 -3.92
CA LYS A 124 -13.01 5.93 -2.53
C LYS A 124 -12.21 6.69 -1.49
N VAL A 125 -10.98 7.07 -1.79
CA VAL A 125 -10.07 7.71 -0.83
C VAL A 125 -9.59 9.10 -1.24
N LYS A 126 -9.78 9.50 -2.48
CA LYS A 126 -9.28 10.78 -3.04
C LYS A 126 -9.73 12.00 -2.25
N ILE A 127 -11.00 12.07 -1.88
CA ILE A 127 -11.56 13.19 -1.09
C ILE A 127 -10.89 13.25 0.29
N LYS A 128 -10.76 12.10 0.95
CA LYS A 128 -10.08 11.99 2.24
C LYS A 128 -8.62 12.43 2.15
N ILE A 129 -7.90 11.92 1.14
CA ILE A 129 -6.49 12.30 0.91
C ILE A 129 -6.36 13.81 0.77
N SER A 130 -7.18 14.43 -0.08
CA SER A 130 -7.16 15.89 -0.29
C SER A 130 -7.47 16.68 0.99
N SER A 131 -8.30 16.12 1.88
CA SER A 131 -8.64 16.76 3.15
C SER A 131 -7.51 16.68 4.19
N ILE A 132 -6.90 15.48 4.37
CA ILE A 132 -5.91 15.28 5.43
C ILE A 132 -4.47 15.54 4.98
N MET A 133 -4.20 15.48 3.66
CA MET A 133 -2.88 15.75 3.08
C MET A 133 -2.99 16.70 1.88
N PRO A 134 -3.38 17.96 2.09
CA PRO A 134 -3.67 18.91 0.99
C PRO A 134 -2.44 19.25 0.13
N LYS A 135 -1.24 19.03 0.63
CA LYS A 135 0.03 19.27 -0.10
C LYS A 135 0.52 18.04 -0.87
N LEU A 136 -0.15 16.89 -0.74
CA LEU A 136 0.26 15.66 -1.41
C LEU A 136 0.04 15.81 -2.92
N LYS A 137 1.13 15.64 -3.70
CA LYS A 137 1.07 15.60 -5.16
C LYS A 137 0.71 14.18 -5.61
N LEU A 138 -0.47 14.03 -6.22
CA LEU A 138 -1.00 12.75 -6.70
C LEU A 138 -0.70 12.57 -8.20
N PHE A 139 -0.09 11.45 -8.56
CA PHE A 139 0.12 11.00 -9.94
C PHE A 139 -0.73 9.76 -10.20
N VAL A 140 -1.47 9.77 -11.30
CA VAL A 140 -2.30 8.63 -11.70
C VAL A 140 -1.71 8.03 -12.98
N ILE A 141 -1.38 6.74 -12.93
CA ILE A 141 -0.86 5.96 -14.06
C ILE A 141 -2.06 5.33 -14.78
N LYS A 142 -2.18 5.62 -16.07
CA LYS A 142 -3.24 5.08 -16.92
C LYS A 142 -3.04 3.59 -17.17
N ASP A 143 -4.15 2.90 -17.38
CA ASP A 143 -4.16 1.48 -17.75
C ASP A 143 -3.42 0.57 -16.76
N SER A 144 -3.50 0.90 -15.46
CA SER A 144 -2.82 0.18 -14.40
C SER A 144 -3.74 -0.10 -13.21
N GLY A 145 -3.61 -1.30 -12.65
CA GLY A 145 -4.22 -1.72 -11.39
C GLY A 145 -3.42 -1.30 -10.16
N HIS A 146 -3.37 -2.18 -9.15
CA HIS A 146 -2.74 -1.94 -7.86
C HIS A 146 -1.21 -1.89 -7.90
N LEU A 147 -0.60 -2.45 -8.95
CA LEU A 147 0.86 -2.54 -9.10
C LEU A 147 1.36 -1.73 -10.30
N PRO A 148 1.23 -0.40 -10.31
CA PRO A 148 1.61 0.43 -11.46
C PRO A 148 3.07 0.28 -11.85
N ASN A 149 3.96 0.02 -10.90
CA ASN A 149 5.38 -0.26 -11.13
C ASN A 149 5.65 -1.60 -11.83
N LYS A 150 4.64 -2.45 -12.01
CA LYS A 150 4.72 -3.71 -12.74
C LYS A 150 3.97 -3.66 -14.07
N GLU A 151 2.83 -2.96 -14.08
CA GLU A 151 1.96 -2.93 -15.26
C GLU A 151 2.37 -1.88 -16.27
N GLN A 152 2.81 -0.71 -15.81
CA GLN A 152 3.19 0.44 -16.64
C GLN A 152 4.56 0.96 -16.20
N VAL A 153 5.58 0.14 -16.44
CA VAL A 153 6.94 0.37 -15.93
C VAL A 153 7.52 1.69 -16.39
N ASP A 154 7.36 2.03 -17.67
CA ASP A 154 7.94 3.24 -18.27
C ASP A 154 7.26 4.50 -17.71
N ASP A 155 5.93 4.52 -17.66
CA ASP A 155 5.17 5.64 -17.08
C ASP A 155 5.44 5.79 -15.58
N PHE A 156 5.53 4.68 -14.85
CA PHE A 156 5.88 4.69 -13.45
C PHE A 156 7.29 5.26 -13.24
N ASN A 157 8.26 4.83 -14.03
CA ASN A 157 9.64 5.30 -13.94
C ASN A 157 9.74 6.79 -14.32
N ASP A 158 9.02 7.26 -15.34
CA ASP A 158 8.97 8.68 -15.67
C ASP A 158 8.45 9.51 -14.48
N VAL A 159 7.34 9.11 -13.89
CA VAL A 159 6.79 9.78 -12.71
C VAL A 159 7.78 9.74 -11.54
N PHE A 160 8.31 8.56 -11.23
CA PHE A 160 9.15 8.36 -10.06
C PHE A 160 10.49 9.11 -10.18
N PHE A 161 11.23 8.91 -11.27
CA PHE A 161 12.55 9.48 -11.45
C PHE A 161 12.51 10.94 -11.91
N ASN A 162 11.67 11.26 -12.92
CA ASN A 162 11.71 12.58 -13.54
C ASN A 162 10.84 13.60 -12.84
N LYS A 163 9.66 13.20 -12.31
CA LYS A 163 8.73 14.15 -11.67
C LYS A 163 8.88 14.21 -10.15
N ILE A 164 9.21 13.08 -9.49
CA ILE A 164 9.31 13.04 -8.03
C ILE A 164 10.74 13.22 -7.55
N LEU A 165 11.69 12.39 -8.01
CA LEU A 165 13.06 12.47 -7.52
C LEU A 165 13.79 13.73 -8.01
N ASN A 166 13.46 14.23 -9.19
CA ASN A 166 14.01 15.47 -9.74
C ASN A 166 13.23 16.74 -9.35
N ASP A 167 12.20 16.63 -8.51
CA ASP A 167 11.52 17.82 -7.95
C ASP A 167 12.51 18.59 -7.04
N ARG A 168 13.18 19.59 -7.67
CA ARG A 168 14.23 20.43 -7.03
C ARG A 168 13.68 21.66 -6.33
N ASN A 169 12.36 21.84 -6.27
CA ASN A 169 11.78 22.98 -5.55
C ASN A 169 12.01 22.78 -4.04
N ASP A 170 13.20 23.12 -3.60
CA ASP A 170 13.59 23.28 -2.21
C ASP A 170 13.18 24.66 -1.71
#